data_4dfb01338c3a672c6163778ff2225036
#
_entry.id   4dfb01338c3a672c6163778ff2225036
#
_cell.length_a   1.000
_cell.length_b   1.000
_cell.length_c   1.000
_cell.angle_alpha   90.00
_cell.angle_beta   90.00
_cell.angle_gamma   90.00
#
_symmetry.space_group_name_H-M   'P 1'
#
loop_
_entity.id
_entity.type
_entity.pdbx_description
1 polymer ?
#
loop_
_entity_poly.entity_id
_entity_poly.type
_entity_poly.pdbx_seq_one_letter_code
_entity_poly.pdbx_strand_id
1 'polypeptide(L)'
;SLVGSEMCIRDRYFIEEGIARSVFHHNGEDTTTWFSQEGDVTFGMDSLYYQQPSVESVETLSDCKIYVIHIDKLNALYETYIDIANWGRILHQNVNKELSHMFVERLQLSPKERYEQFNRRYPGLINRVKLKYVAAFLGISIYTLSRVRAKK
;
A
#
# COMPACT_ATOMS: atom_id res chain seq x y z
N SER A 1 2.44 16.12 -4.17
CA SER A 1 1.80 15.12 -3.28
C SER A 1 0.37 14.94 -3.74
N LEU A 2 0.01 13.71 -4.03
CA LEU A 2 -1.38 13.31 -4.25
C LEU A 2 -2.06 13.23 -2.88
N VAL A 3 -2.26 14.39 -2.25
CA VAL A 3 -3.00 14.50 -0.99
C VAL A 3 -4.33 15.11 -1.34
N GLY A 4 -5.40 14.43 -1.01
CA GLY A 4 -6.69 15.05 -0.95
C GLY A 4 -7.83 14.15 -1.37
N SER A 5 -8.95 14.39 -0.75
CA SER A 5 -10.29 13.89 -1.00
C SER A 5 -10.82 14.03 -2.44
N GLU A 6 -9.98 14.48 -3.38
CA GLU A 6 -10.29 14.65 -4.80
C GLU A 6 -9.50 13.71 -5.73
N MET A 7 -8.66 12.84 -5.21
CA MET A 7 -8.23 11.70 -6.02
C MET A 7 -9.48 10.95 -6.40
N CYS A 8 -9.70 10.84 -7.71
CA CYS A 8 -10.94 10.25 -8.20
C CYS A 8 -11.10 8.89 -7.56
N ILE A 9 -12.10 8.77 -6.71
CA ILE A 9 -12.48 7.60 -5.91
C ILE A 9 -12.49 6.31 -6.77
N ARG A 10 -12.47 6.46 -8.09
CA ARG A 10 -12.65 5.40 -9.09
C ARG A 10 -11.42 5.14 -9.95
N ASP A 11 -10.23 5.63 -9.55
CA ASP A 11 -9.01 5.48 -10.34
C ASP A 11 -8.10 4.39 -9.80
N ARG A 12 -7.29 3.82 -10.71
CA ARG A 12 -6.16 2.94 -10.43
C ARG A 12 -4.89 3.65 -10.84
N TYR A 13 -3.88 3.57 -9.99
CA TYR A 13 -2.61 4.25 -10.14
C TYR A 13 -1.51 3.21 -10.30
N PHE A 14 -0.89 3.19 -11.48
CA PHE A 14 0.25 2.33 -11.79
C PHE A 14 1.52 3.14 -11.56
N ILE A 15 2.37 2.70 -10.65
CA ILE A 15 3.61 3.40 -10.31
C ILE A 15 4.71 2.93 -11.26
N GLU A 16 5.16 3.82 -12.16
CA GLU A 16 6.32 3.57 -13.00
C GLU A 16 7.62 3.90 -12.26
N GLU A 17 7.63 5.04 -11.55
CA GLU A 17 8.75 5.50 -10.75
C GLU A 17 8.25 6.08 -9.43
N GLY A 18 9.00 5.85 -8.35
CA GLY A 18 8.75 6.45 -7.05
C GLY A 18 8.09 5.51 -6.05
N ILE A 19 7.69 6.08 -4.92
CA ILE A 19 7.11 5.36 -3.78
C ILE A 19 5.86 6.11 -3.31
N ALA A 20 4.80 5.36 -3.05
CA ALA A 20 3.60 5.84 -2.39
C ALA A 20 3.27 4.98 -1.16
N ARG A 21 2.41 5.49 -0.29
CA ARG A 21 1.82 4.73 0.81
C ARG A 21 0.31 4.95 0.85
N SER A 22 -0.43 3.93 1.26
CA SER A 22 -1.82 4.08 1.68
C SER A 22 -1.85 4.41 3.17
N VAL A 23 -2.70 5.38 3.53
CA VAL A 23 -2.80 5.91 4.89
C VAL A 23 -4.24 5.86 5.34
N PHE A 24 -4.47 5.21 6.47
CA PHE A 24 -5.75 5.24 7.17
C PHE A 24 -5.69 6.34 8.24
N HIS A 25 -6.66 7.27 8.17
CA HIS A 25 -6.76 8.39 9.11
C HIS A 25 -7.82 8.07 10.18
N HIS A 26 -7.43 8.02 11.43
CA HIS A 26 -8.37 7.80 12.52
C HIS A 26 -7.97 8.59 13.77
N ASN A 27 -8.89 9.43 14.28
CA ASN A 27 -8.71 10.23 15.49
C ASN A 27 -7.41 11.06 15.53
N GLY A 28 -6.99 11.59 14.37
CA GLY A 28 -5.76 12.38 14.25
C GLY A 28 -4.47 11.56 14.18
N GLU A 29 -4.58 10.25 14.12
CA GLU A 29 -3.45 9.35 13.91
C GLU A 29 -3.46 8.78 12.49
N ASP A 30 -2.27 8.74 11.88
CA ASP A 30 -2.04 8.21 10.55
C ASP A 30 -1.42 6.81 10.64
N THR A 31 -2.15 5.81 10.17
CA THR A 31 -1.62 4.44 10.05
C THR A 31 -1.26 4.15 8.60
N THR A 32 -0.01 3.78 8.34
CA THR A 32 0.38 3.26 7.02
C THR A 32 -0.15 1.84 6.89
N THR A 33 -1.03 1.61 5.91
CA THR A 33 -1.65 0.30 5.66
C THR A 33 -0.94 -0.47 4.57
N TRP A 34 -0.35 0.23 3.59
CA TRP A 34 0.35 -0.35 2.45
C TRP A 34 1.48 0.55 1.96
N PHE A 35 2.54 -0.05 1.38
CA PHE A 35 3.52 0.65 0.57
C PHE A 35 3.43 0.14 -0.86
N SER A 36 3.51 1.08 -1.81
CA SER A 36 3.55 0.79 -3.24
C SER A 36 4.81 1.43 -3.83
N GLN A 37 5.51 0.69 -4.66
CA GLN A 37 6.75 1.12 -5.31
C GLN A 37 6.70 0.80 -6.80
N GLU A 38 7.80 0.97 -7.50
CA GLU A 38 7.88 0.75 -8.94
C GLU A 38 7.34 -0.64 -9.33
N GLY A 39 6.41 -0.66 -10.28
CA GLY A 39 5.72 -1.86 -10.75
C GLY A 39 4.42 -2.21 -10.01
N ASP A 40 4.11 -1.50 -8.93
CA ASP A 40 2.89 -1.74 -8.16
C ASP A 40 1.69 -0.96 -8.70
N VAL A 41 0.49 -1.45 -8.33
CA VAL A 41 -0.78 -0.75 -8.51
C VAL A 41 -1.31 -0.34 -7.15
N THR A 42 -1.69 0.93 -7.01
CA THR A 42 -2.30 1.44 -5.79
C THR A 42 -3.69 2.01 -6.03
N PHE A 43 -4.56 1.90 -5.05
CA PHE A 43 -5.95 2.36 -5.07
C PHE A 43 -6.52 2.44 -3.65
N GLY A 44 -7.59 3.20 -3.47
CA GLY A 44 -8.36 3.18 -2.22
C GLY A 44 -9.32 1.99 -2.17
N MET A 45 -9.29 1.21 -1.10
CA MET A 45 -10.11 -0.01 -0.98
C MET A 45 -11.61 0.30 -0.94
N ASP A 46 -12.04 1.24 -0.10
CA ASP A 46 -13.47 1.58 0.05
C ASP A 46 -14.05 2.16 -1.24
N SER A 47 -13.27 2.97 -1.92
CA SER A 47 -13.67 3.55 -3.19
C SER A 47 -13.83 2.52 -4.30
N LEU A 48 -13.04 1.45 -4.24
CA LEU A 48 -13.12 0.35 -5.20
C LEU A 48 -14.41 -0.45 -5.05
N TYR A 49 -14.75 -0.84 -3.82
CA TYR A 49 -15.79 -1.82 -3.56
C TYR A 49 -17.14 -1.18 -3.21
N TYR A 50 -17.12 -0.03 -2.54
CA TYR A 50 -18.34 0.57 -1.98
C TYR A 50 -18.78 1.86 -2.69
N GLN A 51 -17.99 2.36 -3.66
CA GLN A 51 -18.27 3.62 -4.38
C GLN A 51 -18.50 4.80 -3.42
N GLN A 52 -17.83 4.79 -2.27
CA GLN A 52 -17.89 5.82 -1.24
C GLN A 52 -16.54 6.48 -1.07
N PRO A 53 -16.49 7.71 -0.54
CA PRO A 53 -15.22 8.33 -0.16
C PRO A 53 -14.43 7.38 0.75
N SER A 54 -13.17 7.11 0.39
CA SER A 54 -12.31 6.25 1.19
C SER A 54 -11.87 6.96 2.46
N VAL A 55 -11.85 6.25 3.58
CA VAL A 55 -11.18 6.66 4.82
C VAL A 55 -9.65 6.55 4.69
N GLU A 56 -9.18 5.95 3.60
CA GLU A 56 -7.78 5.88 3.23
C GLU A 56 -7.44 6.93 2.19
N SER A 57 -6.25 7.49 2.29
CA SER A 57 -5.63 8.32 1.26
C SER A 57 -4.36 7.67 0.73
N VAL A 58 -3.95 8.03 -0.49
CA VAL A 58 -2.66 7.64 -1.05
C VAL A 58 -1.74 8.84 -1.07
N GLU A 59 -0.59 8.73 -0.42
CA GLU A 59 0.45 9.76 -0.37
C GLU A 59 1.69 9.31 -1.12
N THR A 60 2.24 10.18 -1.98
CA THR A 60 3.55 9.97 -2.57
C THR A 60 4.64 10.32 -1.56
N LEU A 61 5.66 9.47 -1.46
CA LEU A 61 6.80 9.64 -0.54
C LEU A 61 8.06 10.14 -1.25
N SER A 62 8.04 10.16 -2.58
CA SER A 62 9.07 10.69 -3.47
C SER A 62 8.39 11.35 -4.68
N ASP A 63 9.19 11.91 -5.59
CA ASP A 63 8.70 12.22 -6.93
C ASP A 63 8.26 10.91 -7.59
N CYS A 64 7.07 10.92 -8.19
CA CYS A 64 6.46 9.75 -8.80
C CYS A 64 6.04 10.01 -10.23
N LYS A 65 6.29 9.01 -11.08
CA LYS A 65 5.67 8.91 -12.40
C LYS A 65 4.59 7.84 -12.35
N ILE A 66 3.34 8.24 -12.61
CA ILE A 66 2.15 7.41 -12.37
C ILE A 66 1.26 7.45 -13.60
N TYR A 67 0.82 6.26 -14.04
CA TYR A 67 -0.26 6.13 -15.00
C TYR A 67 -1.57 5.91 -14.27
N VAL A 68 -2.63 6.54 -14.77
CA VAL A 68 -3.97 6.50 -14.16
C VAL A 68 -4.97 5.91 -15.13
N ILE A 69 -5.80 5.00 -14.66
CA ILE A 69 -6.95 4.48 -15.40
C ILE A 69 -8.20 4.54 -14.54
N HIS A 70 -9.28 5.07 -15.10
CA HIS A 70 -10.59 5.07 -14.45
C HIS A 70 -11.17 3.65 -14.42
N ILE A 71 -11.84 3.29 -13.30
CA ILE A 71 -12.35 1.93 -13.10
C ILE A 71 -13.30 1.48 -14.20
N ASP A 72 -14.15 2.35 -14.73
CA ASP A 72 -15.09 1.97 -15.79
C ASP A 72 -14.36 1.58 -17.07
N LYS A 73 -13.24 2.24 -17.39
CA LYS A 73 -12.40 1.86 -18.53
C LYS A 73 -11.70 0.52 -18.27
N LEU A 74 -11.22 0.31 -17.05
CA LEU A 74 -10.58 -0.95 -16.66
C LEU A 74 -11.60 -2.11 -16.73
N ASN A 75 -12.81 -1.91 -16.24
CA ASN A 75 -13.89 -2.91 -16.33
C ASN A 75 -14.22 -3.26 -17.77
N ALA A 76 -14.36 -2.28 -18.67
CA ALA A 76 -14.56 -2.52 -20.08
C ALA A 76 -13.41 -3.33 -20.72
N LEU A 77 -12.16 -3.10 -20.28
CA LEU A 77 -11.01 -3.91 -20.70
C LEU A 77 -11.09 -5.34 -20.17
N TYR A 78 -11.54 -5.54 -18.93
CA TYR A 78 -11.76 -6.89 -18.36
C TYR A 78 -12.83 -7.69 -19.15
N GLU A 79 -13.89 -7.03 -19.60
CA GLU A 79 -14.94 -7.66 -20.41
C GLU A 79 -14.47 -8.00 -21.83
N THR A 80 -13.55 -7.21 -22.37
CA THR A 80 -13.10 -7.32 -23.77
C THR A 80 -11.88 -8.25 -23.92
N TYR A 81 -10.94 -8.21 -22.97
CA TYR A 81 -9.65 -8.87 -23.09
C TYR A 81 -9.40 -9.84 -21.94
N ILE A 82 -9.42 -11.12 -22.24
CA ILE A 82 -9.24 -12.20 -21.27
C ILE A 82 -7.89 -12.11 -20.53
N ASP A 83 -6.84 -11.67 -21.22
CA ASP A 83 -5.51 -11.54 -20.61
C ASP A 83 -5.49 -10.43 -19.55
N ILE A 84 -6.20 -9.32 -19.81
CA ILE A 84 -6.33 -8.22 -18.84
C ILE A 84 -7.19 -8.67 -17.65
N ALA A 85 -8.27 -9.41 -17.88
CA ALA A 85 -9.09 -9.98 -16.81
C ALA A 85 -8.28 -10.96 -15.94
N ASN A 86 -7.48 -11.83 -16.55
CA ASN A 86 -6.60 -12.75 -15.86
C ASN A 86 -5.52 -12.02 -15.06
N TRP A 87 -4.91 -10.98 -15.63
CA TRP A 87 -3.97 -10.13 -14.91
C TRP A 87 -4.61 -9.52 -13.66
N GLY A 88 -5.80 -8.93 -13.80
CA GLY A 88 -6.55 -8.34 -12.69
C GLY A 88 -6.87 -9.37 -11.60
N ARG A 89 -7.33 -10.57 -11.99
CA ARG A 89 -7.60 -11.68 -11.07
C ARG A 89 -6.35 -12.06 -10.27
N ILE A 90 -5.20 -12.21 -10.95
CA ILE A 90 -3.92 -12.56 -10.30
C ILE A 90 -3.46 -11.45 -9.36
N LEU A 91 -3.58 -10.19 -9.78
CA LEU A 91 -3.27 -9.03 -8.93
C LEU A 91 -4.06 -9.09 -7.62
N HIS A 92 -5.39 -9.23 -7.70
CA HIS A 92 -6.25 -9.30 -6.50
C HIS A 92 -5.97 -10.53 -5.64
N GLN A 93 -5.66 -11.69 -6.23
CA GLN A 93 -5.24 -12.88 -5.48
C GLN A 93 -3.95 -12.63 -4.68
N ASN A 94 -2.97 -11.97 -5.30
CA ASN A 94 -1.71 -11.64 -4.61
C ASN A 94 -1.93 -10.64 -3.48
N VAL A 95 -2.72 -9.58 -3.70
CA VAL A 95 -3.07 -8.61 -2.65
C VAL A 95 -3.79 -9.30 -1.49
N ASN A 96 -4.78 -10.15 -1.77
CA ASN A 96 -5.51 -10.88 -0.72
C ASN A 96 -4.60 -11.81 0.10
N LYS A 97 -3.67 -12.52 -0.57
CA LYS A 97 -2.66 -13.35 0.09
C LYS A 97 -1.76 -12.52 1.01
N GLU A 98 -1.26 -11.38 0.53
CA GLU A 98 -0.40 -10.50 1.33
C GLU A 98 -1.15 -9.93 2.54
N LEU A 99 -2.39 -9.47 2.37
CA LEU A 99 -3.23 -8.98 3.46
C LEU A 99 -3.45 -10.07 4.53
N SER A 100 -3.72 -11.32 4.11
CA SER A 100 -3.87 -12.45 5.01
C SER A 100 -2.59 -12.72 5.80
N HIS A 101 -1.43 -12.68 5.16
CA HIS A 101 -0.14 -12.85 5.83
C HIS A 101 0.13 -11.71 6.83
N MET A 102 -0.07 -10.47 6.41
CA MET A 102 0.13 -9.29 7.28
C MET A 102 -0.80 -9.33 8.51
N PHE A 103 -2.02 -9.83 8.36
CA PHE A 103 -2.95 -10.00 9.47
C PHE A 103 -2.42 -11.00 10.49
N VAL A 104 -1.98 -12.18 10.04
CA VAL A 104 -1.38 -13.20 10.92
C VAL A 104 -0.10 -12.70 11.57
N GLU A 105 0.77 -12.04 10.81
CA GLU A 105 2.01 -11.43 11.31
C GLU A 105 1.74 -10.45 12.45
N ARG A 106 0.69 -9.62 12.34
CA ARG A 106 0.31 -8.68 13.40
C ARG A 106 -0.13 -9.39 14.68
N LEU A 107 -0.83 -10.51 14.56
CA LEU A 107 -1.35 -11.26 15.71
C LEU A 107 -0.29 -12.09 16.41
N GLN A 108 0.67 -12.64 15.67
CA GLN A 108 1.55 -13.69 16.19
C GLN A 108 3.02 -13.30 16.31
N LEU A 109 3.51 -12.40 15.48
CA LEU A 109 4.93 -12.10 15.41
C LEU A 109 5.35 -10.97 16.37
N SER A 110 6.53 -11.12 16.94
CA SER A 110 7.20 -10.07 17.70
C SER A 110 7.58 -8.87 16.81
N PRO A 111 7.84 -7.68 17.37
CA PRO A 111 8.31 -6.53 16.62
C PRO A 111 9.54 -6.80 15.75
N LYS A 112 10.46 -7.64 16.22
CA LYS A 112 11.67 -8.02 15.46
C LYS A 112 11.31 -8.86 14.24
N GLU A 113 10.50 -9.89 14.42
CA GLU A 113 10.06 -10.76 13.33
C GLU A 113 9.23 -9.99 12.29
N ARG A 114 8.33 -9.08 12.72
CA ARG A 114 7.59 -8.20 11.80
C ARG A 114 8.51 -7.30 10.97
N TYR A 115 9.57 -6.78 11.58
CA TYR A 115 10.58 -6.00 10.87
C TYR A 115 11.38 -6.84 9.87
N GLU A 116 11.70 -8.08 10.20
CA GLU A 116 12.36 -9.02 9.28
C GLU A 116 11.45 -9.34 8.08
N GLN A 117 10.15 -9.58 8.31
CA GLN A 117 9.17 -9.79 7.23
C GLN A 117 9.02 -8.55 6.35
N PHE A 118 8.98 -7.35 6.94
CA PHE A 118 8.97 -6.10 6.20
C PHE A 118 10.15 -5.99 5.24
N ASN A 119 11.37 -6.27 5.71
CA ASN A 119 12.56 -6.20 4.86
C ASN A 119 12.57 -7.26 3.74
N ARG A 120 11.93 -8.40 3.94
CA ARG A 120 11.75 -9.42 2.89
C ARG A 120 10.72 -8.99 1.85
N ARG A 121 9.61 -8.39 2.31
CA ARG A 121 8.53 -7.90 1.44
C ARG A 121 8.93 -6.67 0.64
N TYR A 122 9.67 -5.76 1.25
CA TYR A 122 10.10 -4.50 0.67
C TYR A 122 11.63 -4.33 0.76
N PRO A 123 12.41 -5.05 -0.05
CA PRO A 123 13.87 -4.95 -0.01
C PRO A 123 14.35 -3.52 -0.25
N GLY A 124 15.13 -2.98 0.69
CA GLY A 124 15.72 -1.64 0.56
C GLY A 124 14.78 -0.47 0.85
N LEU A 125 13.47 -0.67 0.97
CA LEU A 125 12.50 0.41 1.19
C LEU A 125 12.76 1.20 2.47
N ILE A 126 13.26 0.56 3.53
CA ILE A 126 13.62 1.19 4.80
C ILE A 126 14.59 2.36 4.65
N ASN A 127 15.41 2.37 3.61
CA ASN A 127 16.39 3.43 3.32
C ASN A 127 15.82 4.55 2.43
N ARG A 128 14.63 4.35 1.85
CA ARG A 128 13.98 5.27 0.91
C ARG A 128 12.84 6.06 1.55
N VAL A 129 12.35 5.64 2.73
CA VAL A 129 11.19 6.25 3.39
C VAL A 129 11.50 6.64 4.83
N LYS A 130 10.70 7.55 5.41
CA LYS A 130 10.85 7.97 6.79
C LYS A 130 10.51 6.82 7.74
N LEU A 131 11.34 6.60 8.75
CA LEU A 131 11.16 5.52 9.73
C LEU A 131 9.81 5.56 10.46
N LYS A 132 9.23 6.74 10.65
CA LYS A 132 7.90 6.88 11.26
C LYS A 132 6.81 6.15 10.45
N TYR A 133 6.90 6.12 9.13
CA TYR A 133 5.93 5.42 8.27
C TYR A 133 6.09 3.90 8.38
N VAL A 134 7.33 3.43 8.47
CA VAL A 134 7.62 2.01 8.69
C VAL A 134 7.15 1.55 10.06
N ALA A 135 7.39 2.36 11.10
CA ALA A 135 6.91 2.08 12.45
C ALA A 135 5.37 1.99 12.50
N ALA A 136 4.67 2.94 11.86
CA ALA A 136 3.21 2.93 11.72
C ALA A 136 2.71 1.66 10.98
N PHE A 137 3.36 1.30 9.87
CA PHE A 137 3.06 0.07 9.12
C PHE A 137 3.23 -1.19 9.96
N LEU A 138 4.30 -1.27 10.75
CA LEU A 138 4.58 -2.40 11.63
C LEU A 138 3.72 -2.42 12.91
N GLY A 139 2.98 -1.34 13.20
CA GLY A 139 2.20 -1.19 14.42
C GLY A 139 3.08 -1.16 15.67
N ILE A 140 4.23 -0.47 15.60
CA ILE A 140 5.16 -0.29 16.71
C ILE A 140 5.60 1.17 16.83
N SER A 141 6.13 1.55 18.00
CA SER A 141 6.71 2.88 18.16
C SER A 141 8.02 3.03 17.39
N ILE A 142 8.36 4.26 17.00
CA ILE A 142 9.63 4.56 16.34
C ILE A 142 10.84 4.18 17.24
N TYR A 143 10.70 4.27 18.56
CA TYR A 143 11.71 3.84 19.53
C TYR A 143 11.91 2.32 19.50
N THR A 144 10.81 1.56 19.41
CA THR A 144 10.87 0.10 19.25
C THR A 144 11.54 -0.29 17.95
N LEU A 145 11.19 0.37 16.83
CA LEU A 145 11.82 0.15 15.53
C LEU A 145 13.33 0.41 15.59
N SER A 146 13.74 1.53 16.21
CA SER A 146 15.17 1.87 16.36
C SER A 146 15.91 0.81 17.14
N ARG A 147 15.34 0.30 18.24
CA ARG A 147 15.95 -0.79 19.04
C ARG A 147 16.06 -2.10 18.26
N VAL A 148 15.03 -2.46 17.50
CA VAL A 148 15.03 -3.67 16.68
C VAL A 148 16.13 -3.60 15.62
N ARG A 149 16.34 -2.43 15.01
CA ARG A 149 17.39 -2.21 13.99
C ARG A 149 18.82 -2.24 14.59
N ALA A 150 18.99 -1.78 15.83
CA ALA A 150 20.30 -1.75 16.48
C ALA A 150 20.78 -3.14 16.94
N LYS A 151 19.88 -4.12 17.10
CA LYS A 151 20.19 -5.50 17.51
C LYS A 151 20.43 -6.38 16.29
N LYS A 152 21.39 -6.01 15.44
CA LYS A 152 21.92 -6.89 14.40
C LYS A 152 22.91 -7.86 14.99
#